data_9510829c8befbaa41b8f756bc64d4b76
#
_entry.id   9510829c8befbaa41b8f756bc64d4b76
#
_cell.length_a   1.000
_cell.length_b   1.000
_cell.length_c   1.000
_cell.angle_alpha   90.00
_cell.angle_beta   90.00
_cell.angle_gamma   90.00
#
_symmetry.space_group_name_H-M   'P 1'
#
loop_
_entity.id
_entity.type
_entity.pdbx_description
1 polymer ?
#
loop_
_entity_poly.entity_id
_entity_poly.type
_entity_poly.pdbx_seq_one_letter_code
_entity_poly.pdbx_strand_id
1 'polypeptide(L)'
;MKNLEKQTQKLEQQIRQKIQAKTGNIQENPIDFFEQTLQFKPTKYQKLLTDYFTKKQFVAARWCRQSGKSHTISALLLYYALTKPETCIGVVGPSYRQAKLIIRKITAFLKFLPKGSVLKSRKTVIYFSNGSVIECYPNNPDTIRGPTLHLVYWDEMNFTANDEEMYDAILFTLGTTNGKFVCSSTPWSTDHVFYRIFNHKDYSDFAKSHITWKDAIEPDGPLKQQILEKIRRQLTGDPWRWHREMEAEWAEDESRYFPQELITKCVNGNLTYASFINRLQGRFCVGVDLGKKRDHSAVAVVQLLNNGQVRLVHMHRFKLGTPYASVIGYIKALTDRYQTIEAVYVDQTGIGEYVTEDMTTVVANTRGVVLTSRRKEEALSHLREQMQTCKLSMPYDSQLIAEIHCEKYELTKDGHTRFSHPEGTHDDRLWALALACMSTRKTQAPSRLIRAW
;
A
#
# COMPACT_ATOMS: atom_id res chain seq x y z
N MET A 1 -34.65 41.53 23.27
CA MET A 1 -34.14 40.19 23.09
C MET A 1 -35.24 39.12 22.89
N LYS A 2 -36.16 38.88 23.84
CA LYS A 2 -37.23 37.83 23.71
C LYS A 2 -38.13 37.96 22.46
N ASN A 3 -38.33 39.14 21.88
CA ASN A 3 -39.16 39.33 20.69
C ASN A 3 -38.38 38.96 19.38
N LEU A 4 -37.07 39.20 19.37
CA LEU A 4 -36.20 38.81 18.27
C LEU A 4 -36.03 37.31 18.20
N GLU A 5 -35.83 36.64 19.35
CA GLU A 5 -35.75 35.18 19.46
C GLU A 5 -37.02 34.49 18.97
N LYS A 6 -38.20 34.99 19.34
CA LYS A 6 -39.49 34.49 18.84
C LYS A 6 -39.66 34.68 17.33
N GLN A 7 -39.22 35.83 16.77
CA GLN A 7 -39.26 36.06 15.32
C GLN A 7 -38.30 35.14 14.59
N THR A 8 -37.08 34.93 15.09
CA THR A 8 -36.09 34.03 14.50
C THR A 8 -36.62 32.59 14.53
N GLN A 9 -37.16 32.10 15.64
CA GLN A 9 -37.76 30.76 15.74
C GLN A 9 -38.94 30.56 14.78
N LYS A 10 -39.79 31.60 14.60
CA LYS A 10 -40.92 31.52 13.68
C LYS A 10 -40.46 31.51 12.21
N LEU A 11 -39.41 32.26 11.89
CA LEU A 11 -38.81 32.28 10.57
C LEU A 11 -38.13 30.92 10.24
N GLU A 12 -37.37 30.40 11.21
CA GLU A 12 -36.77 29.05 11.08
C GLU A 12 -37.81 27.94 10.87
N GLN A 13 -38.93 28.04 11.59
CA GLN A 13 -40.02 27.07 11.45
C GLN A 13 -40.71 27.18 10.08
N GLN A 14 -40.91 28.43 9.57
CA GLN A 14 -41.41 28.64 8.22
C GLN A 14 -40.45 28.18 7.12
N ILE A 15 -39.16 28.38 7.30
CA ILE A 15 -38.13 27.87 6.40
C ILE A 15 -38.11 26.35 6.42
N ARG A 16 -38.12 25.73 7.58
CA ARG A 16 -38.22 24.23 7.73
C ARG A 16 -39.47 23.69 7.05
N GLN A 17 -40.62 24.31 7.22
CA GLN A 17 -41.87 23.91 6.57
C GLN A 17 -41.80 24.05 5.02
N LYS A 18 -41.20 25.12 4.51
CA LYS A 18 -41.01 25.31 3.07
C LYS A 18 -40.02 24.32 2.48
N ILE A 19 -38.95 23.99 3.21
CA ILE A 19 -37.97 22.96 2.81
C ILE A 19 -38.67 21.58 2.83
N GLN A 20 -39.40 21.25 3.89
CA GLN A 20 -40.11 20.00 4.05
C GLN A 20 -41.21 19.80 2.98
N ALA A 21 -41.91 20.87 2.59
CA ALA A 21 -42.87 20.85 1.49
C ALA A 21 -42.21 20.61 0.10
N LYS A 22 -40.95 21.01 -0.07
CA LYS A 22 -40.19 20.81 -1.32
C LYS A 22 -39.48 19.45 -1.39
N THR A 23 -39.00 18.91 -0.24
CA THR A 23 -38.23 17.66 -0.20
C THR A 23 -39.10 16.43 0.06
N GLY A 24 -40.38 16.58 0.37
CA GLY A 24 -41.25 15.51 0.86
C GLY A 24 -40.89 15.10 2.30
N ASN A 25 -41.66 14.18 2.86
CA ASN A 25 -41.44 13.66 4.21
C ASN A 25 -40.33 12.57 4.15
N ILE A 26 -39.06 12.99 4.26
CA ILE A 26 -37.94 12.06 4.36
C ILE A 26 -37.97 11.45 5.77
N GLN A 27 -37.87 10.14 5.87
CA GLN A 27 -37.86 9.41 7.14
C GLN A 27 -36.70 9.91 8.04
N GLU A 28 -36.96 10.06 9.34
CA GLU A 28 -35.94 10.47 10.30
C GLU A 28 -34.88 9.39 10.53
N ASN A 29 -35.29 8.11 10.43
CA ASN A 29 -34.41 6.98 10.54
C ASN A 29 -33.84 6.61 9.18
N PRO A 30 -32.51 6.54 8.98
CA PRO A 30 -31.91 6.18 7.71
C PRO A 30 -32.24 4.75 7.24
N ILE A 31 -32.52 3.82 8.14
CA ILE A 31 -32.93 2.46 7.77
C ILE A 31 -34.33 2.48 7.15
N ASP A 32 -35.27 3.23 7.73
CA ASP A 32 -36.61 3.39 7.17
C ASP A 32 -36.55 4.10 5.82
N PHE A 33 -35.68 5.09 5.67
CA PHE A 33 -35.41 5.74 4.39
C PHE A 33 -34.90 4.75 3.33
N PHE A 34 -33.99 3.85 3.72
CA PHE A 34 -33.49 2.82 2.80
C PHE A 34 -34.58 1.87 2.37
N GLU A 35 -35.37 1.36 3.33
CA GLU A 35 -36.39 0.33 3.05
C GLU A 35 -37.61 0.91 2.34
N GLN A 36 -38.13 2.06 2.80
CA GLN A 36 -39.39 2.63 2.30
C GLN A 36 -39.19 3.52 1.07
N THR A 37 -38.14 4.37 1.08
CA THR A 37 -37.91 5.30 -0.04
C THR A 37 -37.01 4.71 -1.09
N LEU A 38 -35.84 4.16 -0.74
CA LEU A 38 -34.86 3.67 -1.72
C LEU A 38 -35.12 2.24 -2.18
N GLN A 39 -36.08 1.53 -1.58
CA GLN A 39 -36.37 0.12 -1.83
C GLN A 39 -35.12 -0.77 -1.68
N PHE A 40 -34.29 -0.42 -0.74
CA PHE A 40 -33.04 -1.09 -0.41
C PHE A 40 -33.15 -1.68 1.00
N LYS A 41 -33.18 -3.02 1.11
CA LYS A 41 -33.20 -3.73 2.38
C LYS A 41 -31.77 -3.98 2.87
N PRO A 42 -31.27 -3.24 3.88
CA PRO A 42 -29.89 -3.39 4.33
C PRO A 42 -29.71 -4.67 5.16
N THR A 43 -28.54 -5.32 5.01
CA THR A 43 -28.10 -6.46 5.82
C THR A 43 -27.76 -6.02 7.25
N LYS A 44 -27.55 -7.00 8.16
CA LYS A 44 -27.19 -6.69 9.57
C LYS A 44 -25.97 -5.78 9.68
N TYR A 45 -24.90 -6.08 8.95
CA TYR A 45 -23.66 -5.29 9.01
C TYR A 45 -23.82 -3.91 8.33
N GLN A 46 -24.70 -3.80 7.33
CA GLN A 46 -25.01 -2.50 6.70
C GLN A 46 -25.83 -1.61 7.66
N LYS A 47 -26.73 -2.21 8.47
CA LYS A 47 -27.42 -1.49 9.55
C LYS A 47 -26.45 -1.02 10.64
N LEU A 48 -25.44 -1.83 10.98
CA LEU A 48 -24.39 -1.43 11.93
C LEU A 48 -23.54 -0.27 11.40
N LEU A 49 -23.13 -0.30 10.13
CA LEU A 49 -22.42 0.82 9.51
C LEU A 49 -23.28 2.10 9.50
N THR A 50 -24.59 1.95 9.27
CA THR A 50 -25.55 3.06 9.31
C THR A 50 -25.63 3.67 10.72
N ASP A 51 -25.63 2.85 11.75
CA ASP A 51 -25.59 3.30 13.15
C ASP A 51 -24.27 4.06 13.46
N TYR A 52 -23.13 3.52 13.02
CA TYR A 52 -21.85 4.24 13.15
C TYR A 52 -21.86 5.57 12.42
N PHE A 53 -22.38 5.60 11.20
CA PHE A 53 -22.48 6.85 10.42
C PHE A 53 -23.34 7.90 11.12
N THR A 54 -24.43 7.52 11.77
CA THR A 54 -25.30 8.48 12.47
C THR A 54 -24.67 9.00 13.75
N LYS A 55 -24.03 8.14 14.53
CA LYS A 55 -23.57 8.45 15.90
C LYS A 55 -22.15 8.99 15.97
N LYS A 56 -21.29 8.72 14.96
CA LYS A 56 -19.86 9.04 15.01
C LYS A 56 -19.47 10.04 13.92
N GLN A 57 -18.49 10.87 14.23
CA GLN A 57 -17.92 11.83 13.29
C GLN A 57 -16.97 11.16 12.30
N PHE A 58 -16.15 10.23 12.77
CA PHE A 58 -15.17 9.50 12.00
C PHE A 58 -15.57 8.03 11.86
N VAL A 59 -15.68 7.54 10.62
CA VAL A 59 -16.11 6.16 10.32
C VAL A 59 -15.20 5.53 9.27
N ALA A 60 -14.71 4.33 9.57
CA ALA A 60 -13.89 3.56 8.63
C ALA A 60 -14.49 2.17 8.38
N ALA A 61 -14.59 1.79 7.10
CA ALA A 61 -15.14 0.51 6.67
C ALA A 61 -14.09 -0.29 5.87
N ARG A 62 -13.57 -1.36 6.47
CA ARG A 62 -12.69 -2.34 5.88
C ARG A 62 -13.50 -3.59 5.52
N TRP A 63 -14.03 -3.62 4.31
CA TRP A 63 -14.99 -4.65 3.89
C TRP A 63 -14.47 -5.42 2.68
N CYS A 64 -14.77 -6.70 2.62
CA CYS A 64 -14.48 -7.53 1.46
C CYS A 64 -15.14 -7.00 0.18
N ARG A 65 -14.63 -7.44 -0.96
CA ARG A 65 -15.21 -7.06 -2.27
C ARG A 65 -16.64 -7.56 -2.41
N GLN A 66 -17.47 -6.77 -3.11
CA GLN A 66 -18.87 -7.07 -3.42
C GLN A 66 -19.79 -7.22 -2.20
N SER A 67 -19.37 -6.83 -1.00
CA SER A 67 -20.19 -6.82 0.21
C SER A 67 -21.26 -5.70 0.26
N GLY A 68 -21.30 -4.84 -0.76
CA GLY A 68 -22.26 -3.73 -0.80
C GLY A 68 -21.77 -2.43 -0.13
N LYS A 69 -20.49 -2.33 0.25
CA LYS A 69 -19.87 -1.17 0.89
C LYS A 69 -20.25 0.17 0.25
N SER A 70 -19.82 0.38 -0.99
CA SER A 70 -20.07 1.64 -1.70
C SER A 70 -21.57 1.88 -2.00
N HIS A 71 -22.38 0.84 -2.07
CA HIS A 71 -23.83 0.97 -2.24
C HIS A 71 -24.46 1.57 -0.96
N THR A 72 -24.16 1.00 0.19
CA THR A 72 -24.64 1.47 1.49
C THR A 72 -24.18 2.89 1.77
N ILE A 73 -22.90 3.19 1.55
CA ILE A 73 -22.37 4.54 1.77
C ILE A 73 -23.02 5.54 0.80
N SER A 74 -23.25 5.19 -0.47
CA SER A 74 -23.97 6.05 -1.40
C SER A 74 -25.39 6.41 -0.93
N ALA A 75 -26.10 5.45 -0.33
CA ALA A 75 -27.42 5.69 0.27
C ALA A 75 -27.31 6.62 1.50
N LEU A 76 -26.26 6.46 2.34
CA LEU A 76 -26.00 7.32 3.49
C LEU A 76 -25.64 8.76 3.08
N LEU A 77 -24.83 8.94 2.03
CA LEU A 77 -24.50 10.26 1.50
C LEU A 77 -25.75 10.97 1.00
N LEU A 78 -26.63 10.23 0.28
CA LEU A 78 -27.91 10.76 -0.19
C LEU A 78 -28.83 11.14 0.97
N TYR A 79 -28.96 10.26 1.96
CA TYR A 79 -29.72 10.54 3.18
C TYR A 79 -29.22 11.81 3.89
N TYR A 80 -27.91 11.94 4.06
CA TYR A 80 -27.29 13.11 4.71
C TYR A 80 -27.60 14.40 3.94
N ALA A 81 -27.46 14.38 2.60
CA ALA A 81 -27.76 15.53 1.76
C ALA A 81 -29.23 15.97 1.84
N LEU A 82 -30.16 15.02 1.94
CA LEU A 82 -31.60 15.32 1.98
C LEU A 82 -32.06 15.80 3.36
N THR A 83 -31.46 15.30 4.43
CA THR A 83 -31.87 15.61 5.83
C THR A 83 -31.11 16.78 6.44
N LYS A 84 -29.96 17.14 5.89
CA LYS A 84 -29.14 18.29 6.34
C LYS A 84 -29.09 19.34 5.23
N PRO A 85 -29.89 20.41 5.30
CA PRO A 85 -29.91 21.44 4.27
C PRO A 85 -28.57 22.20 4.20
N GLU A 86 -28.29 22.75 3.04
CA GLU A 86 -27.11 23.58 2.76
C GLU A 86 -25.76 22.89 3.02
N THR A 87 -25.70 21.57 2.94
CA THR A 87 -24.47 20.81 3.15
C THR A 87 -23.71 20.55 1.85
N CYS A 88 -22.40 20.73 1.91
CA CYS A 88 -21.47 20.35 0.85
C CYS A 88 -20.80 19.02 1.21
N ILE A 89 -20.97 18.01 0.36
CA ILE A 89 -20.45 16.65 0.54
C ILE A 89 -19.42 16.38 -0.53
N GLY A 90 -18.18 16.08 -0.12
CA GLY A 90 -17.10 15.70 -1.00
C GLY A 90 -16.99 14.18 -1.15
N VAL A 91 -16.81 13.71 -2.38
CA VAL A 91 -16.51 12.31 -2.68
C VAL A 91 -15.15 12.22 -3.35
N VAL A 92 -14.23 11.46 -2.75
CA VAL A 92 -12.88 11.23 -3.23
C VAL A 92 -12.68 9.75 -3.51
N GLY A 93 -11.82 9.40 -4.45
CA GLY A 93 -11.41 8.03 -4.73
C GLY A 93 -9.99 8.01 -5.31
N PRO A 94 -9.35 6.82 -5.46
CA PRO A 94 -7.99 6.71 -5.98
C PRO A 94 -7.80 7.39 -7.35
N SER A 95 -8.86 7.50 -8.11
CA SER A 95 -8.90 8.28 -9.33
C SER A 95 -10.24 9.03 -9.46
N TYR A 96 -10.22 10.14 -10.21
CA TYR A 96 -11.45 10.90 -10.49
C TYR A 96 -12.52 10.06 -11.20
N ARG A 97 -12.08 9.06 -12.00
CA ARG A 97 -12.99 8.09 -12.62
C ARG A 97 -13.72 7.25 -11.58
N GLN A 98 -13.04 6.81 -10.52
CA GLN A 98 -13.65 6.01 -9.45
C GLN A 98 -14.57 6.85 -8.56
N ALA A 99 -14.20 8.09 -8.22
CA ALA A 99 -15.10 9.00 -7.51
C ALA A 99 -16.43 9.19 -8.25
N LYS A 100 -16.39 9.30 -9.59
CA LYS A 100 -17.62 9.37 -10.42
C LYS A 100 -18.51 8.11 -10.34
N LEU A 101 -17.96 6.94 -10.02
CA LEU A 101 -18.77 5.74 -9.84
C LEU A 101 -19.67 5.85 -8.61
N ILE A 102 -19.25 6.56 -7.58
CA ILE A 102 -20.08 6.84 -6.40
C ILE A 102 -21.22 7.77 -6.78
N ILE A 103 -20.95 8.86 -7.52
CA ILE A 103 -22.00 9.75 -8.03
C ILE A 103 -23.02 8.96 -8.89
N ARG A 104 -22.53 8.04 -9.73
CA ARG A 104 -23.41 7.18 -10.53
C ARG A 104 -24.30 6.26 -9.67
N LYS A 105 -23.77 5.71 -8.56
CA LYS A 105 -24.56 4.91 -7.61
C LYS A 105 -25.63 5.76 -6.93
N ILE A 106 -25.26 6.96 -6.49
CA ILE A 106 -26.22 7.91 -5.91
C ILE A 106 -27.31 8.26 -6.95
N THR A 107 -26.91 8.56 -8.18
CA THR A 107 -27.85 8.90 -9.27
C THR A 107 -28.86 7.77 -9.52
N ALA A 108 -28.47 6.50 -9.35
CA ALA A 108 -29.39 5.38 -9.48
C ALA A 108 -30.51 5.37 -8.42
N PHE A 109 -30.28 5.97 -7.26
CA PHE A 109 -31.31 6.14 -6.22
C PHE A 109 -32.25 7.32 -6.46
N LEU A 110 -31.85 8.35 -7.24
CA LEU A 110 -32.63 9.58 -7.41
C LEU A 110 -34.04 9.33 -7.98
N LYS A 111 -34.24 8.25 -8.75
CA LYS A 111 -35.53 7.86 -9.31
C LYS A 111 -36.60 7.54 -8.27
N PHE A 112 -36.16 7.21 -7.03
CA PHE A 112 -37.05 6.87 -5.94
C PHE A 112 -37.44 8.07 -5.08
N LEU A 113 -36.81 9.23 -5.31
CA LEU A 113 -37.06 10.43 -4.52
C LEU A 113 -38.33 11.15 -4.99
N PRO A 114 -38.99 11.91 -4.10
CA PRO A 114 -40.07 12.79 -4.47
C PRO A 114 -39.67 13.77 -5.58
N LYS A 115 -40.60 14.05 -6.52
CA LYS A 115 -40.38 15.04 -7.59
C LYS A 115 -40.00 16.40 -6.99
N GLY A 116 -38.95 17.02 -7.52
CA GLY A 116 -38.46 18.33 -7.05
C GLY A 116 -37.38 18.26 -5.95
N SER A 117 -37.06 17.08 -5.42
CA SER A 117 -35.96 16.94 -4.44
C SER A 117 -34.58 17.27 -5.03
N VAL A 118 -34.40 17.06 -6.35
CA VAL A 118 -33.15 17.26 -7.07
C VAL A 118 -33.34 18.37 -8.08
N LEU A 119 -32.49 19.42 -8.02
CA LEU A 119 -32.46 20.51 -8.98
C LEU A 119 -31.71 20.15 -10.26
N LYS A 120 -30.54 19.50 -10.10
CA LYS A 120 -29.66 19.15 -11.20
C LYS A 120 -28.77 17.97 -10.83
N SER A 121 -28.65 17.01 -11.76
CA SER A 121 -27.70 15.91 -11.62
C SER A 121 -26.78 15.86 -12.83
N ARG A 122 -25.47 15.84 -12.58
CA ARG A 122 -24.39 15.69 -13.57
C ARG A 122 -23.51 14.50 -13.20
N LYS A 123 -22.56 14.13 -14.09
CA LYS A 123 -21.64 13.02 -13.85
C LYS A 123 -20.71 13.21 -12.65
N THR A 124 -20.54 14.45 -12.18
CA THR A 124 -19.59 14.81 -11.11
C THR A 124 -20.23 15.51 -9.91
N VAL A 125 -21.48 15.98 -10.04
CA VAL A 125 -22.13 16.78 -9.01
C VAL A 125 -23.66 16.62 -9.07
N ILE A 126 -24.30 16.62 -7.88
CA ILE A 126 -25.75 16.58 -7.70
C ILE A 126 -26.14 17.76 -6.80
N TYR A 127 -27.08 18.59 -7.26
CA TYR A 127 -27.64 19.73 -6.53
C TYR A 127 -29.05 19.37 -6.06
N PHE A 128 -29.31 19.56 -4.77
CA PHE A 128 -30.59 19.29 -4.15
C PHE A 128 -31.39 20.58 -3.90
N SER A 129 -32.71 20.47 -3.83
CA SER A 129 -33.61 21.61 -3.64
C SER A 129 -33.50 22.27 -2.27
N ASN A 130 -32.95 21.58 -1.26
CA ASN A 130 -32.63 22.12 0.06
C ASN A 130 -31.29 22.86 0.15
N GLY A 131 -30.63 23.11 -0.99
CA GLY A 131 -29.32 23.78 -1.05
C GLY A 131 -28.11 22.87 -0.90
N SER A 132 -28.30 21.58 -0.59
CA SER A 132 -27.20 20.65 -0.42
C SER A 132 -26.60 20.23 -1.77
N VAL A 133 -25.30 19.86 -1.75
CA VAL A 133 -24.55 19.46 -2.94
C VAL A 133 -23.72 18.22 -2.61
N ILE A 134 -23.71 17.23 -3.52
CA ILE A 134 -22.74 16.14 -3.50
C ILE A 134 -21.85 16.28 -4.72
N GLU A 135 -20.56 16.40 -4.52
CA GLU A 135 -19.59 16.61 -5.60
C GLU A 135 -18.38 15.67 -5.46
N CYS A 136 -17.85 15.17 -6.58
CA CYS A 136 -16.62 14.38 -6.58
C CYS A 136 -15.40 15.23 -6.90
N TYR A 137 -14.33 14.98 -6.15
CA TYR A 137 -13.04 15.64 -6.27
C TYR A 137 -11.97 14.66 -6.77
N PRO A 138 -11.00 15.12 -7.55
CA PRO A 138 -9.82 14.31 -7.87
C PRO A 138 -9.02 14.04 -6.60
N ASN A 139 -8.23 12.95 -6.62
CA ASN A 139 -7.27 12.67 -5.55
C ASN A 139 -6.05 13.61 -5.67
N ASN A 140 -6.26 14.84 -5.26
CA ASN A 140 -5.25 15.90 -5.27
C ASN A 140 -5.48 16.81 -4.06
N PRO A 141 -4.52 16.88 -3.11
CA PRO A 141 -4.62 17.71 -1.92
C PRO A 141 -4.92 19.19 -2.21
N ASP A 142 -4.34 19.76 -3.26
CA ASP A 142 -4.54 21.16 -3.62
C ASP A 142 -5.98 21.44 -4.07
N THR A 143 -6.61 20.46 -4.73
CA THR A 143 -7.99 20.62 -5.20
C THR A 143 -9.00 20.52 -4.05
N ILE A 144 -8.73 19.64 -3.06
CA ILE A 144 -9.65 19.46 -1.93
C ILE A 144 -9.54 20.57 -0.88
N ARG A 145 -8.42 21.28 -0.78
CA ARG A 145 -8.22 22.37 0.19
C ARG A 145 -9.11 23.60 -0.06
N GLY A 146 -9.68 23.76 -1.25
CA GLY A 146 -10.46 24.96 -1.61
C GLY A 146 -11.87 25.03 -0.99
N PRO A 147 -12.70 23.99 -1.08
CA PRO A 147 -14.08 24.02 -0.61
C PRO A 147 -14.19 23.83 0.92
N THR A 148 -15.24 24.42 1.52
CA THR A 148 -15.68 24.09 2.88
C THR A 148 -16.64 22.92 2.82
N LEU A 149 -16.28 21.78 3.41
CA LEU A 149 -17.07 20.56 3.34
C LEU A 149 -17.69 20.20 4.71
N HIS A 150 -18.88 19.62 4.67
CA HIS A 150 -19.61 19.15 5.85
C HIS A 150 -19.49 17.64 6.04
N LEU A 151 -19.20 16.93 4.96
CA LEU A 151 -18.91 15.50 4.96
C LEU A 151 -17.95 15.19 3.82
N VAL A 152 -16.93 14.37 4.09
CA VAL A 152 -16.07 13.79 3.05
C VAL A 152 -16.17 12.29 3.11
N TYR A 153 -16.40 11.68 1.96
CA TYR A 153 -16.28 10.24 1.75
C TYR A 153 -15.09 9.93 0.86
N TRP A 154 -14.14 9.15 1.39
CA TRP A 154 -12.98 8.68 0.65
C TRP A 154 -13.12 7.18 0.35
N ASP A 155 -13.50 6.86 -0.89
CA ASP A 155 -13.64 5.48 -1.36
C ASP A 155 -12.31 4.91 -1.79
N GLU A 156 -12.09 3.63 -1.50
CA GLU A 156 -10.84 2.89 -1.78
C GLU A 156 -9.58 3.65 -1.33
N MET A 157 -9.63 4.19 -0.11
CA MET A 157 -8.60 5.04 0.47
C MET A 157 -7.22 4.38 0.45
N ASN A 158 -7.12 3.07 0.74
CA ASN A 158 -5.84 2.36 0.86
C ASN A 158 -5.07 2.20 -0.48
N PHE A 159 -5.68 2.60 -1.60
CA PHE A 159 -5.05 2.61 -2.93
C PHE A 159 -4.50 3.99 -3.36
N THR A 160 -4.45 4.93 -2.45
CA THR A 160 -3.99 6.30 -2.71
C THR A 160 -2.52 6.45 -2.33
N ALA A 161 -1.70 6.97 -3.25
CA ALA A 161 -0.25 7.04 -3.03
C ALA A 161 0.19 8.17 -2.08
N ASN A 162 -0.54 9.30 -2.02
CA ASN A 162 -0.25 10.48 -1.20
C ASN A 162 -1.25 10.62 -0.05
N ASP A 163 -1.41 9.57 0.69
CA ASP A 163 -2.48 9.40 1.67
C ASP A 163 -2.39 10.36 2.86
N GLU A 164 -1.20 10.62 3.40
CA GLU A 164 -1.02 11.54 4.52
C GLU A 164 -1.39 12.97 4.15
N GLU A 165 -0.82 13.48 3.06
CA GLU A 165 -1.09 14.84 2.60
C GLU A 165 -2.57 15.03 2.23
N MET A 166 -3.18 14.01 1.63
CA MET A 166 -4.60 14.04 1.28
C MET A 166 -5.48 13.97 2.52
N TYR A 167 -5.12 13.15 3.52
CA TYR A 167 -5.85 13.05 4.78
C TYR A 167 -5.82 14.38 5.54
N ASP A 168 -4.65 15.01 5.65
CA ASP A 168 -4.50 16.33 6.26
C ASP A 168 -5.34 17.38 5.52
N ALA A 169 -5.27 17.42 4.20
CA ALA A 169 -6.06 18.34 3.38
C ALA A 169 -7.57 18.17 3.64
N ILE A 170 -8.06 16.94 3.74
CA ILE A 170 -9.47 16.63 4.06
C ILE A 170 -9.83 17.15 5.45
N LEU A 171 -9.01 16.92 6.47
CA LEU A 171 -9.30 17.38 7.84
C LEU A 171 -9.41 18.91 7.90
N PHE A 172 -8.56 19.63 7.17
CA PHE A 172 -8.67 21.09 7.09
C PHE A 172 -10.00 21.57 6.48
N THR A 173 -10.52 20.88 5.46
CA THR A 173 -11.82 21.24 4.85
C THR A 173 -13.01 21.04 5.78
N LEU A 174 -12.90 20.13 6.74
CA LEU A 174 -13.91 19.79 7.73
C LEU A 174 -13.82 20.67 9.01
N GLY A 175 -12.69 21.38 9.19
CA GLY A 175 -12.37 22.07 10.44
C GLY A 175 -13.37 23.16 10.83
N THR A 176 -13.91 23.93 9.89
CA THR A 176 -14.88 25.01 10.16
C THR A 176 -16.31 24.51 10.33
N THR A 177 -16.65 23.35 9.79
CA THR A 177 -18.01 22.78 9.83
C THR A 177 -18.17 21.76 10.95
N ASN A 178 -17.08 21.40 11.64
CA ASN A 178 -17.02 20.22 12.49
C ASN A 178 -17.56 18.99 11.75
N GLY A 179 -17.14 18.86 10.49
CA GLY A 179 -17.72 17.95 9.52
C GLY A 179 -17.40 16.48 9.79
N LYS A 180 -18.05 15.61 9.03
CA LYS A 180 -17.93 14.15 9.14
C LYS A 180 -16.94 13.60 8.13
N PHE A 181 -16.09 12.67 8.55
CA PHE A 181 -15.21 11.92 7.67
C PHE A 181 -15.58 10.45 7.63
N VAL A 182 -15.75 9.91 6.43
CA VAL A 182 -16.05 8.50 6.17
C VAL A 182 -15.03 7.97 5.17
N CYS A 183 -14.36 6.90 5.49
CA CYS A 183 -13.47 6.24 4.55
C CYS A 183 -13.78 4.74 4.43
N SER A 184 -13.43 4.20 3.28
CA SER A 184 -13.58 2.77 3.06
C SER A 184 -12.56 2.23 2.08
N SER A 185 -12.12 1.00 2.30
CA SER A 185 -11.26 0.27 1.37
C SER A 185 -11.32 -1.24 1.60
N THR A 186 -10.83 -2.00 0.62
CA THR A 186 -10.17 -3.28 0.87
C THR A 186 -8.74 -3.00 1.34
N PRO A 187 -8.14 -3.86 2.19
CA PRO A 187 -6.74 -3.73 2.62
C PRO A 187 -5.79 -3.80 1.42
N TRP A 188 -4.75 -2.98 1.44
CA TRP A 188 -3.70 -2.99 0.43
C TRP A 188 -2.32 -2.81 1.06
N SER A 189 -1.97 -1.61 1.50
CA SER A 189 -0.68 -1.28 2.09
C SER A 189 -0.79 -1.13 3.61
N THR A 190 0.21 -1.63 4.34
CA THR A 190 0.37 -1.41 5.78
C THR A 190 1.09 -0.09 6.08
N ASP A 191 1.81 0.46 5.10
CA ASP A 191 2.43 1.79 5.18
C ASP A 191 1.45 2.84 4.63
N HIS A 192 0.35 3.08 5.37
CA HIS A 192 -0.76 3.92 4.90
C HIS A 192 -1.64 4.40 6.07
N VAL A 193 -2.21 5.60 5.98
CA VAL A 193 -3.13 6.15 7.00
C VAL A 193 -4.31 5.22 7.25
N PHE A 194 -4.88 4.59 6.22
CA PHE A 194 -5.99 3.65 6.38
C PHE A 194 -5.64 2.45 7.26
N TYR A 195 -4.41 1.91 7.15
CA TYR A 195 -3.92 0.87 8.06
C TYR A 195 -3.81 1.39 9.49
N ARG A 196 -3.23 2.58 9.66
CA ARG A 196 -3.08 3.21 10.99
C ARG A 196 -4.43 3.49 11.65
N ILE A 197 -5.46 3.90 10.89
CA ILE A 197 -6.82 4.07 11.41
C ILE A 197 -7.30 2.79 12.11
N PHE A 198 -7.04 1.61 11.58
CA PHE A 198 -7.49 0.36 12.19
C PHE A 198 -6.59 -0.13 13.32
N ASN A 199 -5.30 0.14 13.30
CA ASN A 199 -4.30 -0.52 14.14
C ASN A 199 -3.62 0.39 15.18
N HIS A 200 -3.66 1.72 15.02
CA HIS A 200 -3.05 2.65 15.96
C HIS A 200 -4.05 3.24 16.94
N LYS A 201 -3.57 3.55 18.15
CA LYS A 201 -4.36 4.15 19.23
C LYS A 201 -4.78 5.60 18.93
N ASP A 202 -4.00 6.32 18.14
CA ASP A 202 -4.24 7.71 17.77
C ASP A 202 -5.56 7.90 17.00
N TYR A 203 -6.10 6.82 16.44
CA TYR A 203 -7.38 6.79 15.71
C TYR A 203 -8.48 6.05 16.50
N SER A 204 -8.48 6.17 17.83
CA SER A 204 -9.50 5.56 18.71
C SER A 204 -10.88 6.22 18.60
N ASP A 205 -10.95 7.42 18.06
CA ASP A 205 -12.16 8.19 17.75
C ASP A 205 -12.95 7.66 16.55
N PHE A 206 -12.33 6.82 15.71
CA PHE A 206 -13.00 6.17 14.59
C PHE A 206 -13.90 5.03 15.01
N ALA A 207 -15.14 5.01 14.51
CA ALA A 207 -15.93 3.80 14.46
C ALA A 207 -15.44 2.92 13.31
N LYS A 208 -14.96 1.72 13.64
CA LYS A 208 -14.28 0.80 12.72
C LYS A 208 -15.19 -0.39 12.41
N SER A 209 -15.46 -0.62 11.14
CA SER A 209 -16.27 -1.76 10.67
C SER A 209 -15.40 -2.67 9.81
N HIS A 210 -15.33 -3.95 10.19
CA HIS A 210 -14.63 -4.99 9.44
C HIS A 210 -15.63 -6.07 9.03
N ILE A 211 -15.71 -6.37 7.72
CA ILE A 211 -16.64 -7.36 7.15
C ILE A 211 -15.89 -8.27 6.19
N THR A 212 -16.00 -9.55 6.45
CA THR A 212 -15.41 -10.62 5.64
C THR A 212 -16.43 -11.22 4.67
N TRP A 213 -15.98 -12.12 3.81
CA TRP A 213 -16.89 -12.90 2.95
C TRP A 213 -17.88 -13.75 3.74
N LYS A 214 -17.52 -14.20 4.96
CA LYS A 214 -18.39 -14.97 5.84
C LYS A 214 -19.62 -14.18 6.32
N ASP A 215 -19.42 -12.88 6.53
CA ASP A 215 -20.50 -11.97 6.94
C ASP A 215 -21.37 -11.56 5.73
N ALA A 216 -20.77 -11.57 4.53
CA ALA A 216 -21.39 -11.06 3.32
C ALA A 216 -21.96 -12.15 2.38
N ILE A 217 -21.83 -13.43 2.74
CA ILE A 217 -22.40 -14.55 1.98
C ILE A 217 -23.91 -14.66 2.20
N GLU A 218 -24.63 -15.16 1.17
CA GLU A 218 -26.06 -15.49 1.29
C GLU A 218 -26.33 -16.56 2.36
N PRO A 219 -27.47 -16.51 3.09
CA PRO A 219 -28.58 -15.56 2.90
C PRO A 219 -28.38 -14.18 3.58
N ASP A 220 -27.36 -13.99 4.38
CA ASP A 220 -27.14 -12.79 5.19
C ASP A 220 -26.51 -11.61 4.42
N GLY A 221 -25.98 -11.86 3.21
CA GLY A 221 -25.33 -10.87 2.37
C GLY A 221 -25.51 -11.09 0.87
N PRO A 222 -24.90 -10.22 0.05
CA PRO A 222 -25.07 -10.27 -1.42
C PRO A 222 -24.23 -11.32 -2.14
N LEU A 223 -23.19 -11.89 -1.48
CA LEU A 223 -22.27 -12.82 -2.11
C LEU A 223 -22.90 -14.20 -2.30
N LYS A 224 -22.77 -14.75 -3.50
CA LYS A 224 -23.31 -16.05 -3.88
C LYS A 224 -22.26 -17.14 -3.64
N GLN A 225 -22.63 -18.20 -2.93
CA GLN A 225 -21.71 -19.31 -2.57
C GLN A 225 -21.04 -19.92 -3.80
N GLN A 226 -21.78 -20.22 -4.86
CA GLN A 226 -21.23 -20.83 -6.07
C GLN A 226 -20.10 -19.99 -6.71
N ILE A 227 -20.26 -18.68 -6.73
CA ILE A 227 -19.24 -17.76 -7.27
C ILE A 227 -18.04 -17.69 -6.35
N LEU A 228 -18.24 -17.67 -5.04
CA LEU A 228 -17.14 -17.68 -4.05
C LEU A 228 -16.28 -18.93 -4.17
N GLU A 229 -16.89 -20.10 -4.31
CA GLU A 229 -16.16 -21.35 -4.53
C GLU A 229 -15.33 -21.33 -5.82
N LYS A 230 -15.86 -20.75 -6.89
CA LYS A 230 -15.12 -20.57 -8.16
C LYS A 230 -13.94 -19.62 -7.99
N ILE A 231 -14.14 -18.49 -7.30
CA ILE A 231 -13.07 -17.52 -6.98
C ILE A 231 -12.00 -18.20 -6.13
N ARG A 232 -12.39 -18.94 -5.10
CA ARG A 232 -11.45 -19.66 -4.22
C ARG A 232 -10.56 -20.65 -4.98
N ARG A 233 -11.14 -21.42 -5.91
CA ARG A 233 -10.37 -22.33 -6.77
C ARG A 233 -9.39 -21.58 -7.67
N GLN A 234 -9.80 -20.45 -8.24
CA GLN A 234 -8.91 -19.64 -9.07
C GLN A 234 -7.78 -19.00 -8.28
N LEU A 235 -7.99 -18.67 -7.00
CA LEU A 235 -7.01 -18.05 -6.12
C LEU A 235 -6.20 -19.05 -5.30
N THR A 236 -6.29 -20.37 -5.59
CA THR A 236 -5.51 -21.41 -4.88
C THR A 236 -4.00 -21.15 -4.96
N GLY A 237 -3.52 -20.59 -6.08
CA GLY A 237 -2.12 -20.19 -6.28
C GLY A 237 -1.74 -18.82 -5.70
N ASP A 238 -2.71 -18.07 -5.18
CA ASP A 238 -2.52 -16.74 -4.62
C ASP A 238 -3.39 -16.56 -3.35
N PRO A 239 -3.03 -17.23 -2.25
CA PRO A 239 -3.81 -17.17 -1.01
C PRO A 239 -3.86 -15.76 -0.40
N TRP A 240 -2.84 -14.94 -0.62
CA TRP A 240 -2.76 -13.55 -0.14
C TRP A 240 -3.84 -12.66 -0.75
N ARG A 241 -4.16 -12.90 -2.04
CA ARG A 241 -5.24 -12.19 -2.70
C ARG A 241 -6.60 -12.57 -2.12
N TRP A 242 -6.80 -13.85 -1.72
CA TRP A 242 -8.00 -14.25 -1.01
C TRP A 242 -8.13 -13.54 0.34
N HIS A 243 -7.06 -13.53 1.15
CA HIS A 243 -7.05 -12.84 2.45
C HIS A 243 -7.41 -11.35 2.29
N ARG A 244 -6.81 -10.67 1.33
CA ARG A 244 -7.08 -9.25 1.09
C ARG A 244 -8.49 -8.99 0.57
N GLU A 245 -8.90 -9.70 -0.47
CA GLU A 245 -10.12 -9.37 -1.21
C GLU A 245 -11.38 -9.93 -0.52
N MET A 246 -11.28 -11.09 0.14
CA MET A 246 -12.42 -11.82 0.71
C MET A 246 -12.45 -11.81 2.24
N GLU A 247 -11.32 -11.86 2.91
CA GLU A 247 -11.27 -11.77 4.37
C GLU A 247 -11.10 -10.33 4.85
N ALA A 248 -10.82 -9.41 3.92
CA ALA A 248 -10.55 -8.01 4.20
C ALA A 248 -9.46 -7.85 5.27
N GLU A 249 -8.44 -8.73 5.25
CA GLU A 249 -7.27 -8.66 6.11
C GLU A 249 -6.08 -8.08 5.34
N TRP A 250 -5.23 -7.33 6.06
CA TRP A 250 -3.95 -6.97 5.48
C TRP A 250 -3.12 -8.24 5.33
N ALA A 251 -2.94 -8.65 4.09
CA ALA A 251 -1.85 -9.54 3.77
C ALA A 251 -0.55 -8.76 3.95
N GLU A 252 0.44 -9.35 4.59
CA GLU A 252 1.74 -8.73 4.67
C GLU A 252 2.22 -8.43 3.25
N ASP A 253 2.25 -7.18 2.96
CA ASP A 253 2.86 -6.42 1.90
C ASP A 253 3.20 -7.17 0.58
N GLU A 254 2.20 -7.42 -0.25
CA GLU A 254 2.41 -7.93 -1.61
C GLU A 254 3.28 -7.01 -2.50
N SER A 255 3.45 -5.75 -2.12
CA SER A 255 4.34 -4.82 -2.82
C SER A 255 5.80 -5.04 -2.45
N ARG A 256 6.08 -5.72 -1.33
CA ARG A 256 7.44 -6.04 -0.88
C ARG A 256 7.93 -7.31 -1.55
N TYR A 257 9.08 -7.18 -2.17
CA TYR A 257 9.67 -8.29 -2.89
C TYR A 257 10.10 -9.43 -1.94
N PHE A 258 10.48 -9.08 -0.70
CA PHE A 258 10.88 -10.01 0.35
C PHE A 258 9.94 -9.91 1.56
N PRO A 259 8.93 -10.79 1.68
CA PRO A 259 8.03 -10.83 2.84
C PRO A 259 8.79 -11.10 4.15
N GLN A 260 8.28 -10.55 5.26
CA GLN A 260 8.89 -10.71 6.59
C GLN A 260 9.13 -12.17 6.98
N GLU A 261 8.17 -13.05 6.70
CA GLU A 261 8.27 -14.48 6.96
C GLU A 261 9.47 -15.12 6.23
N LEU A 262 9.68 -14.73 4.96
CA LEU A 262 10.79 -15.22 4.15
C LEU A 262 12.14 -14.78 4.73
N ILE A 263 12.25 -13.52 5.17
CA ILE A 263 13.45 -12.98 5.80
C ILE A 263 13.72 -13.71 7.12
N THR A 264 12.71 -13.89 7.95
CA THR A 264 12.81 -14.55 9.26
C THR A 264 13.35 -15.99 9.14
N LYS A 265 12.93 -16.74 8.13
CA LYS A 265 13.44 -18.09 7.85
C LYS A 265 14.94 -18.14 7.56
N CYS A 266 15.52 -17.05 7.07
CA CYS A 266 16.95 -16.97 6.75
C CYS A 266 17.81 -16.49 7.94
N VAL A 267 17.18 -15.91 8.96
CA VAL A 267 17.91 -15.41 10.14
C VAL A 267 18.24 -16.55 11.09
N ASN A 268 19.53 -16.70 11.37
CA ASN A 268 20.03 -17.66 12.35
C ASN A 268 20.65 -16.91 13.53
N GLY A 269 19.96 -16.91 14.67
CA GLY A 269 20.39 -16.22 15.91
C GLY A 269 21.73 -16.69 16.50
N ASN A 270 22.21 -17.88 16.08
CA ASN A 270 23.51 -18.40 16.51
C ASN A 270 24.68 -17.92 15.64
N LEU A 271 24.38 -17.25 14.52
CA LEU A 271 25.42 -16.68 13.65
C LEU A 271 25.77 -15.26 14.08
N THR A 272 27.03 -14.94 13.96
CA THR A 272 27.58 -13.59 14.14
C THR A 272 28.48 -13.25 12.96
N TYR A 273 28.59 -11.97 12.62
CA TYR A 273 29.56 -11.54 11.62
C TYR A 273 31.00 -11.80 12.09
N ALA A 274 31.82 -12.26 11.18
CA ALA A 274 33.23 -12.35 11.41
C ALA A 274 33.83 -10.95 11.57
N SER A 275 34.71 -10.80 12.56
CA SER A 275 35.47 -9.57 12.72
C SER A 275 36.37 -9.35 11.51
N PHE A 276 36.59 -8.09 11.13
CA PHE A 276 37.50 -7.70 10.04
C PHE A 276 38.87 -8.34 10.10
N ILE A 277 39.39 -8.57 11.32
CA ILE A 277 40.71 -9.18 11.54
C ILE A 277 40.74 -10.70 11.42
N ASN A 278 39.61 -11.36 11.38
CA ASN A 278 39.55 -12.82 11.35
C ASN A 278 40.05 -13.38 10.01
N ARG A 279 40.76 -14.50 10.07
CA ARG A 279 41.11 -15.32 8.92
C ARG A 279 40.09 -16.46 8.83
N LEU A 280 39.40 -16.57 7.68
CA LEU A 280 38.38 -17.56 7.47
C LEU A 280 38.85 -18.61 6.45
N GLN A 281 38.55 -19.87 6.76
CA GLN A 281 38.80 -21.01 5.87
C GLN A 281 37.55 -21.29 5.01
N GLY A 282 37.75 -21.74 3.77
CA GLY A 282 36.69 -22.10 2.86
C GLY A 282 36.64 -21.22 1.61
N ARG A 283 35.51 -21.27 0.94
CA ARG A 283 35.25 -20.56 -0.34
C ARG A 283 34.30 -19.40 -0.09
N PHE A 284 34.63 -18.24 -0.65
CA PHE A 284 33.88 -17.02 -0.40
C PHE A 284 33.57 -16.25 -1.67
N CYS A 285 32.46 -15.53 -1.67
CA CYS A 285 32.12 -14.56 -2.68
C CYS A 285 31.81 -13.23 -2.04
N VAL A 286 32.20 -12.16 -2.72
CA VAL A 286 32.05 -10.78 -2.26
C VAL A 286 31.13 -10.03 -3.20
N GLY A 287 30.20 -9.28 -2.65
CA GLY A 287 29.38 -8.32 -3.37
C GLY A 287 29.63 -6.91 -2.86
N VAL A 288 29.76 -5.99 -3.75
CA VAL A 288 30.11 -4.59 -3.47
C VAL A 288 29.11 -3.69 -4.18
N ASP A 289 28.39 -2.92 -3.42
CA ASP A 289 27.60 -1.80 -3.90
C ASP A 289 28.35 -0.51 -3.62
N LEU A 290 28.58 0.32 -4.65
CA LEU A 290 29.38 1.52 -4.55
C LEU A 290 28.54 2.79 -4.65
N GLY A 291 28.39 3.51 -3.54
CA GLY A 291 27.79 4.83 -3.45
C GLY A 291 28.79 5.91 -3.02
N LYS A 292 28.48 7.18 -3.22
CA LYS A 292 29.38 8.29 -2.78
C LYS A 292 28.67 9.49 -2.18
N LYS A 293 27.73 10.10 -2.89
CA LYS A 293 27.13 11.39 -2.49
C LYS A 293 25.76 11.25 -1.84
N ARG A 294 24.92 10.35 -2.31
CA ARG A 294 23.55 10.11 -1.85
C ARG A 294 23.39 8.73 -1.23
N ASP A 295 24.09 7.75 -1.79
CA ASP A 295 24.05 6.35 -1.38
C ASP A 295 25.36 5.96 -0.71
N HIS A 296 25.32 5.02 0.20
CA HIS A 296 26.48 4.50 0.90
C HIS A 296 27.16 3.41 0.06
N SER A 297 28.47 3.23 0.24
CA SER A 297 29.09 1.99 -0.22
C SER A 297 28.82 0.89 0.80
N ALA A 298 28.55 -0.33 0.33
CA ALA A 298 28.37 -1.50 1.16
C ALA A 298 29.15 -2.70 0.60
N VAL A 299 29.62 -3.58 1.50
CA VAL A 299 30.27 -4.84 1.16
C VAL A 299 29.66 -5.98 1.93
N ALA A 300 29.30 -7.05 1.23
CA ALA A 300 28.84 -8.30 1.80
C ALA A 300 29.78 -9.44 1.39
N VAL A 301 30.04 -10.38 2.32
CA VAL A 301 30.79 -11.60 2.03
C VAL A 301 29.96 -12.80 2.42
N VAL A 302 29.75 -13.71 1.46
CA VAL A 302 29.10 -14.98 1.71
C VAL A 302 30.11 -16.13 1.60
N GLN A 303 29.97 -17.09 2.50
CA GLN A 303 30.70 -18.36 2.48
C GLN A 303 29.86 -19.40 1.75
N LEU A 304 30.49 -20.09 0.82
CA LEU A 304 29.89 -21.21 0.08
C LEU A 304 30.19 -22.52 0.81
N LEU A 305 29.17 -23.20 1.28
CA LEU A 305 29.31 -24.48 1.99
C LEU A 305 29.20 -25.67 1.02
N ASN A 306 29.84 -26.78 1.35
CA ASN A 306 29.88 -27.97 0.49
C ASN A 306 28.51 -28.60 0.21
N ASN A 307 27.52 -28.35 1.08
CA ASN A 307 26.14 -28.81 0.93
C ASN A 307 25.29 -27.90 0.04
N GLY A 308 25.89 -26.86 -0.58
CA GLY A 308 25.20 -25.89 -1.41
C GLY A 308 24.51 -24.77 -0.63
N GLN A 309 24.66 -24.73 0.70
CA GLN A 309 24.20 -23.61 1.51
C GLN A 309 25.16 -22.43 1.40
N VAL A 310 24.63 -21.24 1.64
CA VAL A 310 25.32 -19.95 1.61
C VAL A 310 25.14 -19.27 2.95
N ARG A 311 26.26 -18.82 3.54
CA ARG A 311 26.25 -18.17 4.83
C ARG A 311 26.79 -16.75 4.71
N LEU A 312 26.02 -15.74 5.10
CA LEU A 312 26.52 -14.36 5.21
C LEU A 312 27.47 -14.25 6.40
N VAL A 313 28.75 -14.03 6.14
CA VAL A 313 29.80 -14.02 7.17
C VAL A 313 30.34 -12.61 7.48
N HIS A 314 30.16 -11.66 6.57
CA HIS A 314 30.58 -10.29 6.79
C HIS A 314 29.64 -9.33 6.05
N MET A 315 29.34 -8.19 6.69
CA MET A 315 28.58 -7.08 6.15
C MET A 315 29.16 -5.77 6.71
N HIS A 316 29.47 -4.85 5.82
CA HIS A 316 29.91 -3.51 6.24
C HIS A 316 29.31 -2.44 5.32
N ARG A 317 28.74 -1.39 5.92
CA ARG A 317 28.31 -0.18 5.22
C ARG A 317 29.22 0.98 5.60
N PHE A 318 29.82 1.60 4.63
CA PHE A 318 30.71 2.74 4.82
C PHE A 318 29.93 4.02 5.15
N LYS A 319 30.59 4.97 5.78
CA LYS A 319 30.01 6.31 5.99
C LYS A 319 29.84 7.01 4.66
N LEU A 320 28.79 7.82 4.54
CA LEU A 320 28.55 8.63 3.35
C LEU A 320 29.79 9.51 3.04
N GLY A 321 30.17 9.59 1.77
CA GLY A 321 31.33 10.36 1.37
C GLY A 321 32.70 9.65 1.51
N THR A 322 32.73 8.37 1.95
CA THR A 322 33.97 7.59 2.00
C THR A 322 34.61 7.52 0.60
N PRO A 323 35.91 7.87 0.45
CA PRO A 323 36.60 7.78 -0.84
C PRO A 323 36.64 6.34 -1.37
N TYR A 324 36.47 6.15 -2.68
CA TYR A 324 36.51 4.82 -3.30
C TYR A 324 37.84 4.09 -3.06
N ALA A 325 38.97 4.81 -3.05
CA ALA A 325 40.26 4.21 -2.72
C ALA A 325 40.27 3.57 -1.32
N SER A 326 39.56 4.18 -0.34
CA SER A 326 39.45 3.61 1.02
C SER A 326 38.54 2.37 1.01
N VAL A 327 37.50 2.36 0.21
CA VAL A 327 36.61 1.20 0.04
C VAL A 327 37.39 0.05 -0.60
N ILE A 328 38.14 0.31 -1.67
CA ILE A 328 38.98 -0.67 -2.39
C ILE A 328 40.06 -1.24 -1.42
N GLY A 329 40.73 -0.38 -0.68
CA GLY A 329 41.76 -0.80 0.31
C GLY A 329 41.15 -1.69 1.41
N TYR A 330 39.95 -1.37 1.89
CA TYR A 330 39.22 -2.21 2.83
C TYR A 330 38.90 -3.59 2.27
N ILE A 331 38.37 -3.64 1.05
CA ILE A 331 38.00 -4.90 0.39
C ILE A 331 39.24 -5.76 0.14
N LYS A 332 40.36 -5.15 -0.33
CA LYS A 332 41.63 -5.84 -0.50
C LYS A 332 42.11 -6.46 0.81
N ALA A 333 42.15 -5.66 1.87
CA ALA A 333 42.58 -6.13 3.17
C ALA A 333 41.64 -7.21 3.74
N LEU A 334 40.36 -7.21 3.41
CA LEU A 334 39.39 -8.23 3.83
C LEU A 334 39.62 -9.53 3.04
N THR A 335 39.72 -9.45 1.69
CA THR A 335 39.89 -10.60 0.81
C THR A 335 41.22 -11.33 1.04
N ASP A 336 42.31 -10.62 1.41
CA ASP A 336 43.59 -11.23 1.74
C ASP A 336 43.57 -12.10 3.01
N ARG A 337 42.53 -12.00 3.81
CA ARG A 337 42.35 -12.80 5.02
C ARG A 337 41.52 -14.07 4.80
N TYR A 338 40.84 -14.17 3.70
CA TYR A 338 39.97 -15.31 3.40
C TYR A 338 40.64 -16.30 2.45
N GLN A 339 40.51 -17.58 2.71
CA GLN A 339 41.30 -18.63 2.04
C GLN A 339 41.11 -18.63 0.52
N THR A 340 39.88 -18.66 0.05
CA THR A 340 39.60 -18.71 -1.39
C THR A 340 38.48 -17.73 -1.72
N ILE A 341 38.78 -16.68 -2.51
CA ILE A 341 37.78 -15.79 -3.07
C ILE A 341 37.46 -16.27 -4.50
N GLU A 342 36.25 -16.76 -4.68
CA GLU A 342 35.75 -17.27 -5.97
C GLU A 342 35.45 -16.14 -6.93
N ALA A 343 34.78 -15.08 -6.43
CA ALA A 343 34.45 -13.91 -7.20
C ALA A 343 34.20 -12.69 -6.29
N VAL A 344 34.46 -11.53 -6.85
CA VAL A 344 34.09 -10.22 -6.27
C VAL A 344 33.22 -9.50 -7.32
N TYR A 345 31.93 -9.35 -7.05
CA TYR A 345 31.02 -8.62 -7.92
C TYR A 345 30.83 -7.19 -7.44
N VAL A 346 31.03 -6.24 -8.35
CA VAL A 346 30.98 -4.80 -8.04
C VAL A 346 29.93 -4.15 -8.89
N ASP A 347 28.99 -3.42 -8.31
CA ASP A 347 28.11 -2.55 -9.08
C ASP A 347 28.91 -1.40 -9.69
N GLN A 348 28.94 -1.35 -11.01
CA GLN A 348 29.56 -0.26 -11.77
C GLN A 348 28.55 0.72 -12.37
N THR A 349 27.27 0.62 -12.02
CA THR A 349 26.21 1.48 -12.53
C THR A 349 26.42 2.92 -12.07
N GLY A 350 26.60 3.85 -13.00
CA GLY A 350 26.75 5.29 -12.71
C GLY A 350 28.07 5.74 -12.07
N ILE A 351 29.04 4.84 -11.82
CA ILE A 351 30.32 5.18 -11.19
C ILE A 351 31.44 5.32 -12.24
N GLY A 352 31.20 4.77 -13.43
CA GLY A 352 32.17 4.68 -14.49
C GLY A 352 33.07 3.45 -14.37
N GLU A 353 33.63 3.02 -15.50
CA GLU A 353 34.50 1.84 -15.60
C GLU A 353 35.78 2.00 -14.77
N TYR A 354 36.25 3.23 -14.56
CA TYR A 354 37.50 3.55 -13.88
C TYR A 354 37.64 2.95 -12.48
N VAL A 355 36.64 3.09 -11.62
CA VAL A 355 36.71 2.55 -10.23
C VAL A 355 36.74 1.03 -10.24
N THR A 356 36.03 0.41 -11.17
CA THR A 356 36.05 -1.05 -11.33
C THR A 356 37.39 -1.54 -11.89
N GLU A 357 37.99 -0.82 -12.82
CA GLU A 357 39.33 -1.09 -13.32
C GLU A 357 40.38 -1.02 -12.22
N ASP A 358 40.40 0.08 -11.42
CA ASP A 358 41.26 0.18 -10.24
C ASP A 358 41.10 -1.01 -9.29
N MET A 359 39.86 -1.43 -9.04
CA MET A 359 39.59 -2.55 -8.16
C MET A 359 40.06 -3.88 -8.76
N THR A 360 39.95 -4.09 -10.08
CA THR A 360 40.43 -5.32 -10.73
C THR A 360 41.94 -5.47 -10.67
N THR A 361 42.68 -4.36 -10.63
CA THR A 361 44.15 -4.40 -10.49
C THR A 361 44.63 -4.79 -9.10
N VAL A 362 43.80 -4.52 -8.07
CA VAL A 362 44.19 -4.71 -6.67
C VAL A 362 43.55 -5.95 -6.06
N VAL A 363 42.31 -6.30 -6.44
CA VAL A 363 41.54 -7.41 -5.87
C VAL A 363 41.31 -8.47 -6.93
N ALA A 364 41.85 -9.67 -6.72
CA ALA A 364 41.70 -10.79 -7.65
C ALA A 364 40.24 -11.23 -7.81
N ASN A 365 39.92 -11.77 -8.99
CA ASN A 365 38.58 -12.27 -9.35
C ASN A 365 37.46 -11.22 -9.31
N THR A 366 37.81 -9.94 -9.43
CA THR A 366 36.84 -8.84 -9.51
C THR A 366 36.14 -8.79 -10.86
N ARG A 367 34.83 -8.59 -10.85
CA ARG A 367 33.96 -8.47 -12.02
C ARG A 367 32.99 -7.31 -11.83
N GLY A 368 33.01 -6.34 -12.74
CA GLY A 368 32.02 -5.27 -12.79
C GLY A 368 30.67 -5.79 -13.29
N VAL A 369 29.60 -5.32 -12.69
CA VAL A 369 28.22 -5.63 -13.07
C VAL A 369 27.47 -4.33 -13.29
N VAL A 370 26.96 -4.12 -14.51
CA VAL A 370 26.02 -3.04 -14.79
C VAL A 370 24.62 -3.52 -14.41
N LEU A 371 24.04 -2.94 -13.37
CA LEU A 371 22.72 -3.27 -12.86
C LEU A 371 21.61 -2.63 -13.72
N THR A 372 21.44 -3.12 -14.96
CA THR A 372 20.26 -2.83 -15.78
C THR A 372 19.00 -3.38 -15.11
N SER A 373 17.79 -2.93 -15.50
CA SER A 373 16.53 -3.44 -14.98
C SER A 373 16.45 -4.98 -14.98
N ARG A 374 16.87 -5.60 -16.10
CA ARG A 374 16.96 -7.06 -16.23
C ARG A 374 17.96 -7.69 -15.26
N ARG A 375 19.14 -7.09 -15.09
CA ARG A 375 20.16 -7.60 -14.16
C ARG A 375 19.73 -7.45 -12.70
N LYS A 376 19.04 -6.38 -12.37
CA LYS A 376 18.42 -6.17 -11.06
C LYS A 376 17.40 -7.28 -10.77
N GLU A 377 16.51 -7.54 -11.73
CA GLU A 377 15.51 -8.63 -11.59
C GLU A 377 16.19 -9.99 -11.45
N GLU A 378 17.21 -10.29 -12.23
CA GLU A 378 17.98 -11.53 -12.14
C GLU A 378 18.66 -11.70 -10.78
N ALA A 379 19.27 -10.64 -10.24
CA ALA A 379 19.98 -10.68 -8.94
C ALA A 379 19.04 -10.86 -7.77
N LEU A 380 17.95 -10.06 -7.71
CA LEU A 380 16.98 -10.15 -6.61
C LEU A 380 16.14 -11.43 -6.69
N SER A 381 15.77 -11.89 -7.88
CA SER A 381 15.08 -13.18 -8.05
C SER A 381 15.94 -14.34 -7.57
N HIS A 382 17.23 -14.34 -7.88
CA HIS A 382 18.15 -15.36 -7.39
C HIS A 382 18.32 -15.30 -5.87
N LEU A 383 18.47 -14.11 -5.29
CA LEU A 383 18.51 -13.95 -3.83
C LEU A 383 17.23 -14.50 -3.19
N ARG A 384 16.05 -14.16 -3.75
CA ARG A 384 14.76 -14.65 -3.27
C ARG A 384 14.65 -16.18 -3.35
N GLU A 385 15.13 -16.79 -4.44
CA GLU A 385 15.20 -18.25 -4.59
C GLU A 385 16.09 -18.89 -3.50
N GLN A 386 17.27 -18.31 -3.20
CA GLN A 386 18.14 -18.79 -2.13
C GLN A 386 17.46 -18.72 -0.76
N MET A 387 16.66 -17.68 -0.53
CA MET A 387 15.87 -17.52 0.69
C MET A 387 14.71 -18.53 0.76
N GLN A 388 13.92 -18.67 -0.32
CA GLN A 388 12.78 -19.60 -0.40
C GLN A 388 13.20 -21.07 -0.23
N THR A 389 14.35 -21.43 -0.76
CA THR A 389 14.92 -22.78 -0.65
C THR A 389 15.72 -23.01 0.64
N CYS A 390 15.68 -22.03 1.59
CA CYS A 390 16.43 -22.06 2.85
C CYS A 390 17.94 -22.32 2.67
N LYS A 391 18.49 -21.92 1.54
CA LYS A 391 19.94 -22.04 1.28
C LYS A 391 20.74 -20.89 1.88
N LEU A 392 20.15 -19.69 1.95
CA LEU A 392 20.78 -18.53 2.60
C LEU A 392 20.57 -18.58 4.12
N SER A 393 21.67 -18.42 4.86
CA SER A 393 21.63 -18.21 6.32
C SER A 393 22.42 -16.95 6.67
N MET A 394 21.83 -16.06 7.49
CA MET A 394 22.42 -14.78 7.87
C MET A 394 22.28 -14.49 9.38
N PRO A 395 23.20 -13.75 10.00
CA PRO A 395 23.04 -13.25 11.35
C PRO A 395 21.83 -12.32 11.49
N TYR A 396 21.31 -12.16 12.70
CA TYR A 396 20.34 -11.12 12.98
C TYR A 396 20.99 -9.72 12.85
N ASP A 397 20.61 -8.98 11.85
CA ASP A 397 21.01 -7.59 11.60
C ASP A 397 19.76 -6.77 11.25
N SER A 398 19.30 -5.96 12.21
CA SER A 398 18.08 -5.18 12.06
C SER A 398 18.12 -4.19 10.88
N GLN A 399 19.31 -3.68 10.53
CA GLN A 399 19.47 -2.74 9.44
C GLN A 399 19.42 -3.45 8.08
N LEU A 400 20.10 -4.61 7.94
CA LEU A 400 19.99 -5.43 6.73
C LEU A 400 18.57 -5.95 6.54
N ILE A 401 17.94 -6.42 7.62
CA ILE A 401 16.54 -6.89 7.59
C ILE A 401 15.59 -5.78 7.12
N ALA A 402 15.79 -4.55 7.63
CA ALA A 402 14.99 -3.41 7.20
C ALA A 402 15.20 -3.06 5.73
N GLU A 403 16.44 -3.06 5.22
CA GLU A 403 16.75 -2.81 3.81
C GLU A 403 16.15 -3.89 2.90
N ILE A 404 16.27 -5.17 3.25
CA ILE A 404 15.64 -6.27 2.50
C ILE A 404 14.12 -6.13 2.50
N HIS A 405 13.53 -5.81 3.66
CA HIS A 405 12.07 -5.72 3.79
C HIS A 405 11.48 -4.49 3.12
N CYS A 406 12.19 -3.38 2.98
CA CYS A 406 11.66 -2.18 2.34
C CYS A 406 11.66 -2.23 0.80
N GLU A 407 12.32 -3.22 0.18
CA GLU A 407 12.36 -3.36 -1.28
C GLU A 407 11.00 -3.71 -1.86
N LYS A 408 10.47 -2.85 -2.73
CA LYS A 408 9.18 -2.98 -3.41
C LYS A 408 9.38 -3.35 -4.87
N TYR A 409 8.36 -3.96 -5.47
CA TYR A 409 8.36 -4.26 -6.88
C TYR A 409 7.03 -3.89 -7.54
N GLU A 410 7.12 -3.50 -8.79
CA GLU A 410 5.98 -3.21 -9.65
C GLU A 410 6.17 -3.91 -11.00
N LEU A 411 5.10 -4.51 -11.51
CA LEU A 411 5.11 -5.01 -12.88
C LEU A 411 4.85 -3.85 -13.83
N THR A 412 5.80 -3.59 -14.72
CA THR A 412 5.65 -2.59 -15.78
C THR A 412 4.67 -3.09 -16.86
N LYS A 413 4.16 -2.18 -17.69
CA LYS A 413 3.26 -2.53 -18.81
C LYS A 413 3.88 -3.54 -19.80
N ASP A 414 5.20 -3.54 -19.88
CA ASP A 414 5.99 -4.40 -20.78
C ASP A 414 6.35 -5.76 -20.12
N GLY A 415 5.81 -6.06 -18.95
CA GLY A 415 6.00 -7.34 -18.25
C GLY A 415 7.32 -7.46 -17.48
N HIS A 416 8.10 -6.39 -17.36
CA HIS A 416 9.32 -6.35 -16.56
C HIS A 416 9.04 -5.94 -15.10
N THR A 417 9.87 -6.43 -14.19
CA THR A 417 9.81 -6.03 -12.77
C THR A 417 10.66 -4.78 -12.55
N ARG A 418 10.03 -3.73 -12.03
CA ARG A 418 10.73 -2.53 -11.55
C ARG A 418 10.83 -2.62 -10.03
N PHE A 419 12.05 -2.44 -9.51
CA PHE A 419 12.34 -2.40 -8.09
C PHE A 419 12.47 -0.96 -7.60
N SER A 420 12.02 -0.73 -6.35
CA SER A 420 12.12 0.57 -5.69
C SER A 420 12.03 0.40 -4.18
N HIS A 421 12.53 1.40 -3.45
CA HIS A 421 12.38 1.49 -2.01
C HIS A 421 11.75 2.85 -1.65
N PRO A 422 11.07 2.98 -0.49
CA PRO A 422 10.48 4.24 -0.03
C PRO A 422 11.53 5.34 0.11
N GLU A 423 11.13 6.57 -0.15
CA GLU A 423 12.00 7.74 0.01
C GLU A 423 12.53 7.84 1.45
N GLY A 424 13.84 8.11 1.60
CA GLY A 424 14.50 8.16 2.91
C GLY A 424 14.95 6.79 3.45
N THR A 425 14.70 5.68 2.74
CA THR A 425 15.29 4.37 3.04
C THR A 425 16.53 4.11 2.18
N HIS A 426 17.30 3.09 2.53
CA HIS A 426 18.50 2.67 1.83
C HIS A 426 18.38 1.19 1.45
N ASP A 427 19.05 0.76 0.40
CA ASP A 427 19.13 -0.61 -0.10
C ASP A 427 20.55 -1.09 -0.39
N ASP A 428 21.56 -0.30 0.03
CA ASP A 428 22.99 -0.57 -0.24
C ASP A 428 23.43 -1.97 0.23
N ARG A 429 23.02 -2.39 1.45
CA ARG A 429 23.34 -3.73 1.99
C ARG A 429 22.62 -4.83 1.25
N LEU A 430 21.38 -4.59 0.85
CA LEU A 430 20.59 -5.53 0.03
C LEU A 430 21.32 -5.81 -1.29
N TRP A 431 21.74 -4.76 -2.00
CA TRP A 431 22.44 -4.91 -3.28
C TRP A 431 23.81 -5.58 -3.11
N ALA A 432 24.57 -5.23 -2.07
CA ALA A 432 25.82 -5.93 -1.76
C ALA A 432 25.58 -7.43 -1.50
N LEU A 433 24.53 -7.80 -0.75
CA LEU A 433 24.18 -9.20 -0.51
C LEU A 433 23.73 -9.91 -1.80
N ALA A 434 22.88 -9.29 -2.61
CA ALA A 434 22.42 -9.84 -3.86
C ALA A 434 23.58 -10.13 -4.82
N LEU A 435 24.51 -9.19 -4.94
CA LEU A 435 25.73 -9.36 -5.74
C LEU A 435 26.63 -10.48 -5.22
N ALA A 436 26.83 -10.61 -3.91
CA ALA A 436 27.59 -11.70 -3.31
C ALA A 436 26.95 -13.07 -3.63
N CYS A 437 25.63 -13.17 -3.64
CA CYS A 437 24.91 -14.40 -3.95
C CYS A 437 24.90 -14.74 -5.46
N MET A 438 25.18 -13.80 -6.36
CA MET A 438 25.18 -14.07 -7.82
C MET A 438 26.11 -15.19 -8.24
N SER A 439 27.22 -15.41 -7.53
CA SER A 439 28.19 -16.48 -7.80
C SER A 439 27.62 -17.89 -7.63
N THR A 440 26.55 -18.03 -6.86
CA THR A 440 25.91 -19.33 -6.62
C THR A 440 24.99 -19.77 -7.79
N ARG A 441 24.76 -18.89 -8.78
CA ARG A 441 24.06 -19.26 -10.01
C ARG A 441 24.94 -20.27 -10.79
N LYS A 442 24.43 -21.46 -10.99
CA LYS A 442 25.03 -22.38 -11.98
C LYS A 442 24.97 -21.66 -13.33
N THR A 443 26.11 -21.31 -13.88
CA THR A 443 26.22 -20.88 -15.26
C THR A 443 25.71 -22.02 -16.11
N GLN A 444 24.50 -21.92 -16.66
CA GLN A 444 24.11 -22.82 -17.75
C GLN A 444 25.08 -22.51 -18.89
N ALA A 445 26.00 -23.45 -19.11
CA ALA A 445 26.82 -23.41 -20.32
C ALA A 445 25.86 -23.29 -21.51
N PRO A 446 26.13 -22.41 -22.50
CA PRO A 446 25.32 -22.35 -23.69
C PRO A 446 25.29 -23.75 -24.30
N SER A 447 24.09 -24.35 -24.43
CA SER A 447 23.91 -25.60 -25.15
C SER A 447 24.44 -25.36 -26.56
N ARG A 448 25.62 -25.94 -26.87
CA ARG A 448 26.10 -26.04 -28.22
C ARG A 448 25.08 -26.82 -29.00
N LEU A 449 24.28 -26.18 -29.79
CA LEU A 449 23.54 -26.80 -30.88
C LEU A 449 24.59 -27.47 -31.80
N ILE A 450 24.77 -28.76 -31.59
CA ILE A 450 25.47 -29.59 -32.58
C ILE A 450 24.53 -29.61 -33.79
N ARG A 451 24.87 -28.83 -34.80
CA ARG A 451 24.32 -29.01 -36.14
C ARG A 451 24.96 -30.28 -36.67
N ALA A 452 24.18 -31.34 -36.65
CA ALA A 452 24.51 -32.54 -37.46
C ALA A 452 24.30 -32.14 -38.94
N TRP A 453 25.31 -32.42 -39.71
CA TRP A 453 25.30 -32.41 -41.19
C TRP A 453 24.57 -33.63 -41.70
#